data_17e496a3b17d716bbfefd0ca15135115
#
_entry.id   17e496a3b17d716bbfefd0ca15135115
#
_cell.length_a   1.000
_cell.length_b   1.000
_cell.length_c   1.000
_cell.angle_alpha   90.00
_cell.angle_beta   90.00
_cell.angle_gamma   90.00
#
_symmetry.space_group_name_H-M   'P 1'
#
loop_
_entity.id
_entity.type
_entity.pdbx_description
1 polymer ?
#
loop_
_entity_poly.entity_id
_entity_poly.type
_entity_poly.pdbx_seq_one_letter_code
_entity_poly.pdbx_strand_id
1 'polypeptide(L)'
;YEELAGIVDPDLSAYDKLLFFNHELFYMIETTIDVNLLASLYSSQLITKDKRSLLESDRYYFTWLTDTISGAIESGEFKNTSTPQELLKIYAMYERALLYDWALCKGNYSLTEYSDKLLPHVLDQFVEGF
;
A
#
# COMPACT_ATOMS: atom_id res chain seq x y z
N TYR A 1 -4.92 -4.71 -9.41
CA TYR A 1 -4.57 -5.33 -8.13
C TYR A 1 -4.64 -6.85 -8.17
N GLU A 2 -5.65 -7.38 -8.86
CA GLU A 2 -5.79 -8.84 -8.98
C GLU A 2 -4.60 -9.46 -9.67
N GLU A 3 -4.13 -8.84 -10.75
CA GLU A 3 -2.97 -9.32 -11.50
C GLU A 3 -1.70 -9.23 -10.63
N LEU A 4 -1.54 -8.13 -9.89
CA LEU A 4 -0.38 -7.96 -9.01
C LEU A 4 -0.37 -8.98 -7.89
N ALA A 5 -1.52 -9.24 -7.27
CA ALA A 5 -1.61 -10.24 -6.22
C ALA A 5 -1.31 -11.64 -6.74
N GLY A 6 -1.69 -11.91 -8.00
CA GLY A 6 -1.45 -13.20 -8.62
C GLY A 6 0.02 -13.54 -8.87
N ILE A 7 0.89 -12.52 -8.99
CA ILE A 7 2.33 -12.75 -9.20
C ILE A 7 3.12 -12.81 -7.90
N VAL A 8 2.48 -12.53 -6.76
CA VAL A 8 3.14 -12.64 -5.46
C VAL A 8 3.32 -14.12 -5.12
N ASP A 9 4.56 -14.51 -4.82
CA ASP A 9 4.88 -15.89 -4.44
C ASP A 9 4.18 -16.22 -3.12
N PRO A 10 3.29 -17.23 -3.09
CA PRO A 10 2.57 -17.58 -1.87
C PRO A 10 3.46 -18.14 -0.76
N ASP A 11 4.68 -18.55 -1.09
CA ASP A 11 5.61 -19.11 -0.09
C ASP A 11 6.41 -18.03 0.64
N LEU A 12 6.33 -16.77 0.21
CA LEU A 12 7.01 -15.69 0.90
C LEU A 12 6.35 -15.41 2.26
N SER A 13 7.14 -14.85 3.18
CA SER A 13 6.59 -14.31 4.42
C SER A 13 5.62 -13.18 4.10
N ALA A 14 4.72 -12.85 5.02
CA ALA A 14 3.82 -11.72 4.82
C ALA A 14 4.60 -10.41 4.65
N TYR A 15 5.68 -10.24 5.39
CA TYR A 15 6.58 -9.10 5.26
C TYR A 15 7.05 -8.94 3.81
N ASP A 16 7.59 -10.02 3.25
CA ASP A 16 8.10 -10.00 1.89
C ASP A 16 6.99 -9.88 0.84
N LYS A 17 5.82 -10.46 1.10
CA LYS A 17 4.66 -10.29 0.22
C LYS A 17 4.25 -8.83 0.12
N LEU A 18 4.20 -8.14 1.25
CA LEU A 18 3.81 -6.73 1.27
C LEU A 18 4.87 -5.85 0.60
N LEU A 19 6.16 -6.13 0.82
CA LEU A 19 7.23 -5.41 0.12
C LEU A 19 7.13 -5.61 -1.39
N PHE A 20 6.99 -6.84 -1.84
CA PHE A 20 6.91 -7.15 -3.26
C PHE A 20 5.69 -6.49 -3.91
N PHE A 21 4.54 -6.62 -3.27
CA PHE A 21 3.31 -6.05 -3.80
C PHE A 21 3.42 -4.53 -3.93
N ASN A 22 3.94 -3.86 -2.90
CA ASN A 22 4.12 -2.42 -2.91
C ASN A 22 5.10 -2.00 -4.01
N HIS A 23 6.22 -2.71 -4.15
CA HIS A 23 7.21 -2.42 -5.18
C HIS A 23 6.59 -2.49 -6.58
N GLU A 24 5.88 -3.57 -6.87
CA GLU A 24 5.26 -3.76 -8.19
C GLU A 24 4.14 -2.73 -8.44
N LEU A 25 3.33 -2.45 -7.42
CA LEU A 25 2.26 -1.47 -7.53
C LEU A 25 2.82 -0.08 -7.82
N PHE A 26 3.82 0.35 -7.06
CA PHE A 26 4.39 1.68 -7.22
C PHE A 26 5.18 1.80 -8.52
N TYR A 27 5.85 0.74 -8.95
CA TYR A 27 6.53 0.72 -10.25
C TYR A 27 5.52 0.88 -11.39
N MET A 28 4.40 0.17 -11.32
CA MET A 28 3.33 0.30 -12.32
C MET A 28 2.79 1.73 -12.35
N ILE A 29 2.50 2.30 -11.18
CA ILE A 29 1.99 3.67 -11.10
C ILE A 29 3.00 4.67 -11.67
N GLU A 30 4.24 4.55 -11.25
CA GLU A 30 5.30 5.48 -11.65
C GLU A 30 5.54 5.46 -13.16
N THR A 31 5.42 4.29 -13.79
CA THR A 31 5.73 4.14 -15.21
C THR A 31 4.53 4.31 -16.13
N THR A 32 3.30 4.21 -15.61
CA THR A 32 2.11 4.21 -16.48
C THR A 32 1.15 5.38 -16.21
N ILE A 33 1.22 6.02 -15.05
CA ILE A 33 0.26 7.05 -14.68
C ILE A 33 0.91 8.43 -14.78
N ASP A 34 0.18 9.37 -15.42
CA ASP A 34 0.59 10.76 -15.48
C ASP A 34 0.47 11.37 -14.08
N VAL A 35 1.59 11.89 -13.56
CA VAL A 35 1.62 12.45 -12.21
C VAL A 35 0.71 13.67 -12.07
N ASN A 36 0.55 14.45 -13.12
CA ASN A 36 -0.35 15.63 -13.08
C ASN A 36 -1.82 15.19 -13.01
N LEU A 37 -2.17 14.12 -13.71
CA LEU A 37 -3.51 13.55 -13.62
C LEU A 37 -3.77 13.00 -12.23
N LEU A 38 -2.80 12.33 -11.64
CA LEU A 38 -2.93 11.80 -10.28
C LEU A 38 -3.14 12.93 -9.28
N ALA A 39 -2.39 14.02 -9.39
CA ALA A 39 -2.55 15.20 -8.54
C ALA A 39 -3.95 15.79 -8.68
N SER A 40 -4.46 15.88 -9.90
CA SER A 40 -5.82 16.37 -10.16
C SER A 40 -6.88 15.48 -9.55
N LEU A 41 -6.69 14.18 -9.63
CA LEU A 41 -7.62 13.22 -9.03
C LEU A 41 -7.67 13.36 -7.51
N TYR A 42 -6.54 13.51 -6.86
CA TYR A 42 -6.50 13.72 -5.41
C TYR A 42 -7.19 15.02 -5.02
N SER A 43 -6.92 16.10 -5.75
CA SER A 43 -7.57 17.39 -5.49
C SER A 43 -9.08 17.29 -5.65
N SER A 44 -9.53 16.64 -6.72
CA SER A 44 -10.96 16.44 -6.97
C SER A 44 -11.63 15.64 -5.85
N GLN A 45 -10.99 14.56 -5.41
CA GLN A 45 -11.52 13.73 -4.33
C GLN A 45 -11.66 14.52 -3.04
N LEU A 46 -10.67 15.35 -2.72
CA LEU A 46 -10.69 16.16 -1.52
C LEU A 46 -11.79 17.23 -1.56
N ILE A 47 -11.99 17.85 -2.72
CA ILE A 47 -12.98 18.92 -2.89
C ILE A 47 -14.39 18.36 -2.91
N THR A 48 -14.63 17.31 -3.67
CA THR A 48 -15.97 16.75 -3.85
C THR A 48 -16.40 15.86 -2.70
N LYS A 49 -15.44 15.39 -1.89
CA LYS A 49 -15.67 14.44 -0.82
C LYS A 49 -16.26 13.11 -1.33
N ASP A 50 -16.03 12.82 -2.60
CA ASP A 50 -16.44 11.55 -3.20
C ASP A 50 -15.37 10.52 -2.88
N LYS A 51 -15.66 9.69 -1.87
CA LYS A 51 -14.70 8.69 -1.40
C LYS A 51 -14.80 7.36 -2.14
N ARG A 52 -15.90 7.13 -2.83
CA ARG A 52 -16.18 5.80 -3.40
C ARG A 52 -15.22 5.43 -4.50
N SER A 53 -14.84 6.37 -5.35
CA SER A 53 -14.00 6.06 -6.49
C SER A 53 -12.62 5.56 -6.10
N LEU A 54 -12.07 6.04 -4.98
CA LEU A 54 -10.76 5.59 -4.53
C LEU A 54 -10.84 4.35 -3.62
N LEU A 55 -11.90 4.22 -2.84
CA LEU A 55 -12.00 3.14 -1.87
C LEU A 55 -12.70 1.90 -2.41
N GLU A 56 -13.81 2.08 -3.12
CA GLU A 56 -14.60 0.95 -3.59
C GLU A 56 -14.02 0.24 -4.80
N SER A 57 -13.29 0.96 -5.66
CA SER A 57 -12.63 0.34 -6.79
C SER A 57 -11.50 -0.59 -6.38
N ASP A 58 -11.06 -0.50 -5.12
CA ASP A 58 -9.93 -1.25 -4.60
C ASP A 58 -10.36 -2.40 -3.68
N ARG A 59 -11.57 -2.93 -3.89
CA ARG A 59 -12.07 -4.01 -3.04
C ARG A 59 -11.13 -5.21 -3.02
N TYR A 60 -10.60 -5.61 -4.18
CA TYR A 60 -9.68 -6.73 -4.25
C TYR A 60 -8.39 -6.45 -3.48
N TYR A 61 -7.89 -5.24 -3.58
CA TYR A 61 -6.70 -4.78 -2.86
C TYR A 61 -6.89 -4.95 -1.33
N PHE A 62 -8.01 -4.45 -0.81
CA PHE A 62 -8.27 -4.55 0.63
C PHE A 62 -8.49 -5.98 1.08
N THR A 63 -9.14 -6.80 0.28
CA THR A 63 -9.35 -8.22 0.60
C THR A 63 -8.01 -8.95 0.68
N TRP A 64 -7.15 -8.76 -0.31
CA TRP A 64 -5.84 -9.40 -0.34
C TRP A 64 -4.98 -8.96 0.86
N LEU A 65 -4.96 -7.66 1.16
CA LEU A 65 -4.21 -7.14 2.30
C LEU A 65 -4.75 -7.68 3.62
N THR A 66 -6.06 -7.71 3.77
CA THR A 66 -6.68 -8.21 4.99
C THR A 66 -6.31 -9.67 5.22
N ASP A 67 -6.41 -10.50 4.19
CA ASP A 67 -6.07 -11.91 4.29
C ASP A 67 -4.60 -12.12 4.62
N THR A 68 -3.72 -11.35 3.98
CA THR A 68 -2.27 -11.45 4.20
C THR A 68 -1.91 -11.04 5.62
N ILE A 69 -2.45 -9.93 6.09
CA ILE A 69 -2.14 -9.41 7.44
C ILE A 69 -2.76 -10.30 8.51
N SER A 70 -4.00 -10.73 8.33
CA SER A 70 -4.66 -11.63 9.30
C SER A 70 -3.91 -12.95 9.42
N GLY A 71 -3.49 -13.51 8.30
CA GLY A 71 -2.68 -14.74 8.30
C GLY A 71 -1.35 -14.55 9.01
N ALA A 72 -0.73 -13.40 8.86
CA ALA A 72 0.54 -13.10 9.51
C ALA A 72 0.38 -12.99 11.04
N ILE A 73 -0.72 -12.41 11.51
CA ILE A 73 -0.99 -12.33 12.92
C ILE A 73 -1.27 -13.72 13.49
N GLU A 74 -2.08 -14.52 12.78
CA GLU A 74 -2.40 -15.88 13.20
C GLU A 74 -1.17 -16.78 13.29
N SER A 75 -0.24 -16.63 12.35
CA SER A 75 0.99 -17.43 12.33
C SER A 75 2.05 -16.93 13.31
N GLY A 76 1.85 -15.77 13.91
CA GLY A 76 2.82 -15.16 14.82
C GLY A 76 3.90 -14.35 14.13
N GLU A 77 3.85 -14.21 12.80
CA GLU A 77 4.82 -13.39 12.07
C GLU A 77 4.69 -11.92 12.45
N PHE A 78 3.44 -11.41 12.54
CA PHE A 78 3.16 -10.07 13.05
C PHE A 78 2.62 -10.17 14.47
N LYS A 79 2.97 -9.20 15.30
CA LYS A 79 2.48 -9.18 16.68
C LYS A 79 0.99 -8.88 16.72
N ASN A 80 0.32 -9.45 17.72
CA ASN A 80 -1.11 -9.27 17.90
C ASN A 80 -1.45 -8.12 18.85
N THR A 81 -0.54 -7.17 19.03
CA THR A 81 -0.77 -5.95 19.81
C THR A 81 -1.72 -5.01 19.12
N SER A 82 -1.89 -5.17 17.82
CA SER A 82 -2.86 -4.42 17.02
C SER A 82 -3.77 -5.39 16.29
N THR A 83 -4.98 -4.92 15.94
CA THR A 83 -5.90 -5.75 15.16
C THR A 83 -5.49 -5.78 13.69
N PRO A 84 -5.95 -6.78 12.91
CA PRO A 84 -5.70 -6.78 11.48
C PRO A 84 -6.18 -5.50 10.80
N GLN A 85 -7.31 -4.96 11.24
CA GLN A 85 -7.86 -3.71 10.66
C GLN A 85 -6.97 -2.51 10.94
N GLU A 86 -6.34 -2.47 12.10
CA GLU A 86 -5.42 -1.37 12.44
C GLU A 86 -4.17 -1.43 11.58
N LEU A 87 -3.58 -2.61 11.41
CA LEU A 87 -2.39 -2.77 10.57
C LEU A 87 -2.70 -2.50 9.10
N LEU A 88 -3.87 -2.98 8.65
CA LEU A 88 -4.34 -2.71 7.30
C LEU A 88 -4.45 -1.20 7.05
N LYS A 89 -5.03 -0.49 7.99
CA LYS A 89 -5.20 0.96 7.87
C LYS A 89 -3.86 1.68 7.81
N ILE A 90 -2.90 1.28 8.65
CA ILE A 90 -1.56 1.87 8.64
C ILE A 90 -0.89 1.66 7.28
N TYR A 91 -0.93 0.43 6.77
CA TYR A 91 -0.33 0.11 5.48
C TYR A 91 -0.97 0.92 4.35
N ALA A 92 -2.30 0.94 4.30
CA ALA A 92 -3.03 1.66 3.26
C ALA A 92 -2.80 3.17 3.33
N MET A 93 -2.74 3.72 4.54
CA MET A 93 -2.44 5.13 4.74
C MET A 93 -1.03 5.47 4.29
N TYR A 94 -0.06 4.60 4.57
CA TYR A 94 1.30 4.76 4.11
C TYR A 94 1.34 4.89 2.58
N GLU A 95 0.70 3.96 1.88
CA GLU A 95 0.69 3.98 0.42
C GLU A 95 0.03 5.24 -0.13
N ARG A 96 -1.12 5.62 0.42
CA ARG A 96 -1.82 6.82 -0.03
C ARG A 96 -1.04 8.09 0.27
N ALA A 97 -0.43 8.16 1.45
CA ALA A 97 0.35 9.34 1.82
C ALA A 97 1.55 9.53 0.90
N LEU A 98 2.25 8.45 0.58
CA LEU A 98 3.41 8.54 -0.28
C LEU A 98 3.02 8.87 -1.72
N LEU A 99 1.93 8.28 -2.22
CA LEU A 99 1.40 8.63 -3.54
C LEU A 99 1.00 10.11 -3.61
N TYR A 100 0.34 10.60 -2.56
CA TYR A 100 -0.07 11.99 -2.49
C TYR A 100 1.15 12.93 -2.52
N ASP A 101 2.16 12.61 -1.72
CA ASP A 101 3.39 13.42 -1.69
C ASP A 101 4.10 13.41 -3.05
N TRP A 102 4.20 12.23 -3.66
CA TRP A 102 4.82 12.09 -4.98
C TRP A 102 4.08 12.94 -6.02
N ALA A 103 2.74 12.94 -5.96
CA ALA A 103 1.92 13.75 -6.88
C ALA A 103 2.10 15.24 -6.61
N LEU A 104 2.15 15.66 -5.35
CA LEU A 104 2.41 17.06 -4.99
C LEU A 104 3.77 17.54 -5.49
N CYS A 105 4.76 16.68 -5.43
CA CYS A 105 6.11 16.98 -5.88
C CYS A 105 6.27 16.79 -7.39
N LYS A 106 5.19 16.51 -8.10
CA LYS A 106 5.15 16.32 -9.56
C LYS A 106 6.13 15.26 -10.04
N GLY A 107 6.30 14.22 -9.22
CA GLY A 107 7.14 13.09 -9.58
C GLY A 107 8.62 13.40 -9.63
N ASN A 108 9.12 14.32 -8.81
CA ASN A 108 10.51 14.72 -8.86
C ASN A 108 11.46 13.75 -8.17
N TYR A 109 10.96 12.63 -7.67
CA TYR A 109 11.77 11.54 -7.13
C TYR A 109 11.18 10.20 -7.58
N SER A 110 11.95 9.13 -7.46
CA SER A 110 11.45 7.79 -7.79
C SER A 110 10.55 7.28 -6.67
N LEU A 111 9.28 7.14 -6.97
CA LEU A 111 8.29 6.61 -6.04
C LEU A 111 8.69 5.22 -5.54
N THR A 112 9.07 4.35 -6.47
CA THR A 112 9.44 2.96 -6.17
C THR A 112 10.67 2.89 -5.27
N GLU A 113 11.74 3.60 -5.65
CA GLU A 113 12.98 3.57 -4.86
C GLU A 113 12.79 4.16 -3.47
N TYR A 114 12.02 5.25 -3.37
CA TYR A 114 11.77 5.89 -2.08
C TYR A 114 10.99 4.96 -1.16
N SER A 115 9.96 4.30 -1.71
CA SER A 115 9.16 3.36 -0.93
C SER A 115 9.96 2.13 -0.51
N ASP A 116 10.86 1.65 -1.38
CA ASP A 116 11.72 0.51 -1.04
C ASP A 116 12.57 0.80 0.20
N LYS A 117 12.89 2.07 0.45
CA LYS A 117 13.64 2.47 1.63
C LYS A 117 12.76 2.67 2.86
N LEU A 118 11.54 3.18 2.67
CA LEU A 118 10.68 3.55 3.78
C LEU A 118 9.81 2.42 4.30
N LEU A 119 9.27 1.60 3.40
CA LEU A 119 8.31 0.59 3.79
C LEU A 119 8.85 -0.41 4.81
N PRO A 120 10.12 -0.85 4.73
CA PRO A 120 10.67 -1.74 5.76
C PRO A 120 10.53 -1.17 7.18
N HIS A 121 10.66 0.13 7.36
CA HIS A 121 10.50 0.74 8.68
C HIS A 121 9.08 0.59 9.20
N VAL A 122 8.08 0.70 8.33
CA VAL A 122 6.68 0.50 8.71
C VAL A 122 6.44 -0.97 9.04
N LEU A 123 6.91 -1.88 8.19
CA LEU A 123 6.70 -3.32 8.37
C LEU A 123 7.45 -3.87 9.58
N ASP A 124 8.59 -3.29 9.92
CA ASP A 124 9.31 -3.68 11.14
C ASP A 124 8.44 -3.48 12.37
N GLN A 125 7.62 -2.43 12.41
CA GLN A 125 6.68 -2.21 13.50
C GLN A 125 5.60 -3.28 13.56
N PHE A 126 5.21 -3.84 12.42
CA PHE A 126 4.24 -4.95 12.39
C PHE A 126 4.83 -6.21 13.01
N VAL A 127 6.13 -6.45 12.79
CA VAL A 127 6.82 -7.62 13.35
C VAL A 127 7.09 -7.43 14.83
N GLU A 128 7.54 -6.27 15.25
CA GLU A 128 7.93 -5.98 16.63
C GLU A 128 6.74 -5.63 17.52
N GLY A 129 5.69 -5.07 16.94
CA GLY A 129 4.53 -4.56 17.66
C GLY A 129 4.68 -3.09 17.99
N PHE A 130 3.56 -2.45 18.15
CA PHE A 130 3.49 -1.05 18.53
C PHE A 130 3.47 -0.86 20.03
#